data_eb65cb0b7d3a8746c94d7113dedd4bc8
#
_entry.id   eb65cb0b7d3a8746c94d7113dedd4bc8
#
_cell.length_a   1.000
_cell.length_b   1.000
_cell.length_c   1.000
_cell.angle_alpha   90.00
_cell.angle_beta   90.00
_cell.angle_gamma   90.00
#
_symmetry.space_group_name_H-M   'P 1'
#
loop_
_entity.id
_entity.type
_entity.pdbx_description
1 polymer ?
#
loop_
_entity_poly.entity_id
_entity_poly.type
_entity_poly.pdbx_seq_one_letter_code
_entity_poly.pdbx_strand_id
1 'polypeptide(L)'
;HGPLVPHEILAISGQEAVQAYLVREVQAVYRTQRVDIDDKHIEIIIAQMLRKVKIENMGDTGLLPGSVTDKFTFQQVNQKLRECVKIKKAGDSKFEEGRIVTKEAFEEERARLEAEDKELPTFTKPEPATCSTQLLGITKAAVQSESFISAASFQETTKVLTEAALAGKVDYLVGLKENVILGHLVPAGTGFKEHQEAELKVATLNLDESDASLSKAGPKEAALSN
;
A
#
# COMPACT_ATOMS: atom_id res chain seq x y z
N HIS A 1 22.83 10.26 -31.98
CA HIS A 1 22.00 9.37 -31.18
C HIS A 1 22.85 8.89 -29.99
N GLY A 2 22.67 9.51 -28.82
CA GLY A 2 23.30 9.14 -27.55
C GLY A 2 22.26 8.57 -26.57
N PRO A 3 22.66 8.15 -25.34
CA PRO A 3 21.73 7.74 -24.31
C PRO A 3 20.80 8.90 -23.94
N LEU A 4 19.51 8.61 -23.85
CA LEU A 4 18.50 9.58 -23.46
C LEU A 4 18.53 9.80 -21.93
N VAL A 5 18.19 11.00 -21.49
CA VAL A 5 18.08 11.31 -20.05
C VAL A 5 16.73 10.78 -19.55
N PRO A 6 16.70 9.81 -18.60
CA PRO A 6 15.43 9.21 -18.15
C PRO A 6 14.44 10.22 -17.56
N HIS A 7 14.91 11.31 -16.95
CA HIS A 7 14.05 12.37 -16.42
C HIS A 7 13.31 13.14 -17.51
N GLU A 8 13.94 13.36 -18.66
CA GLU A 8 13.30 14.00 -19.82
C GLU A 8 12.27 13.07 -20.45
N ILE A 9 12.55 11.77 -20.53
CA ILE A 9 11.56 10.79 -20.98
C ILE A 9 10.34 10.78 -20.05
N LEU A 10 10.56 10.85 -18.73
CA LEU A 10 9.47 10.91 -17.76
C LEU A 10 8.59 12.16 -17.96
N ALA A 11 9.23 13.31 -18.20
CA ALA A 11 8.52 14.57 -18.38
C ALA A 11 7.71 14.64 -19.69
N ILE A 12 8.23 14.05 -20.77
CA ILE A 12 7.64 14.16 -22.11
C ILE A 12 6.71 12.97 -22.43
N SER A 13 7.19 11.76 -22.16
CA SER A 13 6.53 10.51 -22.61
C SER A 13 5.82 9.73 -21.49
N GLY A 14 6.02 10.16 -20.24
CA GLY A 14 5.37 9.58 -19.07
C GLY A 14 6.08 8.36 -18.46
N GLN A 15 5.44 7.79 -17.43
CA GLN A 15 6.02 6.75 -16.58
C GLN A 15 6.29 5.45 -17.33
N GLU A 16 5.36 4.98 -18.17
CA GLU A 16 5.49 3.71 -18.89
C GLU A 16 6.67 3.71 -19.86
N ALA A 17 6.88 4.84 -20.57
CA ALA A 17 8.00 4.99 -21.49
C ALA A 17 9.37 4.91 -20.78
N VAL A 18 9.48 5.52 -19.59
CA VAL A 18 10.71 5.43 -18.77
C VAL A 18 10.95 4.00 -18.31
N GLN A 19 9.91 3.31 -17.85
CA GLN A 19 10.02 1.92 -17.39
C GLN A 19 10.54 1.03 -18.53
N ALA A 20 9.89 1.07 -19.69
CA ALA A 20 10.31 0.31 -20.86
C ALA A 20 11.73 0.65 -21.32
N TYR A 21 12.08 1.93 -21.31
CA TYR A 21 13.44 2.39 -21.64
C TYR A 21 14.48 1.82 -20.70
N LEU A 22 14.28 1.95 -19.39
CA LEU A 22 15.22 1.46 -18.37
C LEU A 22 15.39 -0.06 -18.40
N VAL A 23 14.30 -0.82 -18.52
CA VAL A 23 14.37 -2.29 -18.66
C VAL A 23 15.21 -2.66 -19.88
N ARG A 24 14.93 -2.04 -21.04
CA ARG A 24 15.63 -2.34 -22.27
C ARG A 24 17.13 -2.03 -22.17
N GLU A 25 17.51 -0.87 -21.65
CA GLU A 25 18.92 -0.45 -21.56
C GLU A 25 19.70 -1.32 -20.55
N VAL A 26 19.11 -1.63 -19.39
CA VAL A 26 19.74 -2.51 -18.39
C VAL A 26 19.89 -3.93 -18.95
N GLN A 27 18.87 -4.48 -19.58
CA GLN A 27 18.93 -5.79 -20.23
C GLN A 27 19.96 -5.83 -21.35
N ALA A 28 20.07 -4.77 -22.16
CA ALA A 28 21.09 -4.68 -23.20
C ALA A 28 22.51 -4.85 -22.63
N VAL A 29 22.80 -4.21 -21.49
CA VAL A 29 24.12 -4.34 -20.81
C VAL A 29 24.35 -5.78 -20.33
N TYR A 30 23.37 -6.40 -19.68
CA TYR A 30 23.51 -7.79 -19.21
C TYR A 30 23.70 -8.79 -20.37
N ARG A 31 22.94 -8.63 -21.45
CA ARG A 31 23.06 -9.48 -22.64
C ARG A 31 24.42 -9.35 -23.34
N THR A 32 25.05 -8.16 -23.34
CA THR A 32 26.41 -7.99 -23.86
C THR A 32 27.44 -8.79 -23.07
N GLN A 33 27.17 -9.01 -21.77
CA GLN A 33 28.01 -9.80 -20.87
C GLN A 33 27.61 -11.29 -20.85
N ARG A 34 26.67 -11.71 -21.71
CA ARG A 34 26.13 -13.09 -21.79
C ARG A 34 25.49 -13.55 -20.47
N VAL A 35 24.91 -12.61 -19.71
CA VAL A 35 24.14 -12.87 -18.52
C VAL A 35 22.67 -12.76 -18.88
N ASP A 36 21.90 -13.81 -18.63
CA ASP A 36 20.47 -13.84 -18.85
C ASP A 36 19.75 -13.61 -17.52
N ILE A 37 18.95 -12.53 -17.44
CA ILE A 37 18.19 -12.13 -16.27
C ILE A 37 16.75 -11.88 -16.70
N ASP A 38 15.81 -12.42 -15.92
CA ASP A 38 14.39 -12.19 -16.16
C ASP A 38 14.03 -10.70 -15.92
N ASP A 39 13.23 -10.12 -16.79
CA ASP A 39 12.84 -8.71 -16.78
C ASP A 39 12.14 -8.31 -15.46
N LYS A 40 11.40 -9.21 -14.83
CA LYS A 40 10.70 -8.95 -13.55
C LYS A 40 11.61 -8.44 -12.43
N HIS A 41 12.86 -8.89 -12.36
CA HIS A 41 13.81 -8.45 -11.33
C HIS A 41 14.20 -6.97 -11.51
N ILE A 42 14.33 -6.55 -12.75
CA ILE A 42 14.65 -5.17 -13.11
C ILE A 42 13.41 -4.29 -12.95
N GLU A 43 12.25 -4.77 -13.36
CA GLU A 43 10.98 -4.07 -13.25
C GLU A 43 10.62 -3.74 -11.79
N ILE A 44 10.86 -4.66 -10.86
CA ILE A 44 10.63 -4.44 -9.42
C ILE A 44 11.50 -3.28 -8.92
N ILE A 45 12.78 -3.22 -9.32
CA ILE A 45 13.69 -2.15 -8.93
C ILE A 45 13.21 -0.80 -9.50
N ILE A 46 12.85 -0.77 -10.78
CA ILE A 46 12.35 0.43 -11.45
C ILE A 46 11.04 0.92 -10.81
N ALA A 47 10.14 0.00 -10.44
CA ALA A 47 8.92 0.34 -9.73
C ALA A 47 9.22 1.06 -8.40
N GLN A 48 10.23 0.63 -7.65
CA GLN A 48 10.67 1.31 -6.42
C GLN A 48 11.29 2.69 -6.70
N MET A 49 12.01 2.86 -7.81
CA MET A 49 12.56 4.16 -8.23
C MET A 49 11.48 5.19 -8.55
N LEU A 50 10.31 4.75 -8.99
CA LEU A 50 9.14 5.58 -9.36
C LEU A 50 8.06 5.64 -8.27
N ARG A 51 8.36 5.17 -7.08
CA ARG A 51 7.41 5.09 -5.97
C ARG A 51 7.07 6.47 -5.37
N LYS A 52 7.99 7.42 -5.44
CA LYS A 52 7.82 8.73 -4.82
C LYS A 52 7.18 9.74 -5.78
N VAL A 53 6.33 10.59 -5.22
CA VAL A 53 5.66 11.68 -5.92
C VAL A 53 5.94 13.01 -5.21
N LYS A 54 6.09 14.07 -5.99
CA LYS A 54 6.20 15.44 -5.48
C LYS A 54 4.83 16.11 -5.59
N ILE A 55 4.37 16.69 -4.49
CA ILE A 55 3.09 17.38 -4.44
C ILE A 55 3.24 18.74 -5.13
N GLU A 56 2.39 19.01 -6.11
CA GLU A 56 2.33 20.29 -6.81
C GLU A 56 1.30 21.22 -6.17
N ASN A 57 0.07 20.75 -6.06
CA ASN A 57 -0.99 21.50 -5.40
C ASN A 57 -1.61 20.63 -4.29
N MET A 58 -1.79 21.23 -3.13
CA MET A 58 -2.35 20.54 -1.98
C MET A 58 -3.86 20.34 -2.05
N GLY A 59 -4.57 21.15 -2.86
CA GLY A 59 -6.02 21.16 -2.83
C GLY A 59 -6.58 21.36 -1.42
N ASP A 60 -7.57 20.57 -1.07
CA ASP A 60 -8.19 20.54 0.27
C ASP A 60 -7.56 19.44 1.18
N THR A 61 -6.40 18.89 0.81
CA THR A 61 -5.68 17.91 1.64
C THR A 61 -4.73 18.59 2.63
N GLY A 62 -4.33 17.89 3.69
CA GLY A 62 -3.29 18.37 4.63
C GLY A 62 -1.86 18.20 4.14
N LEU A 63 -1.63 17.91 2.85
CA LEU A 63 -0.31 17.68 2.29
C LEU A 63 0.40 19.00 2.00
N LEU A 64 1.71 19.05 2.24
CA LEU A 64 2.49 20.28 2.00
C LEU A 64 2.92 20.36 0.53
N PRO A 65 2.71 21.50 -0.18
CA PRO A 65 3.20 21.70 -1.52
C PRO A 65 4.72 21.57 -1.59
N GLY A 66 5.22 20.92 -2.65
CA GLY A 66 6.66 20.68 -2.84
C GLY A 66 7.24 19.53 -2.02
N SER A 67 6.50 18.94 -1.08
CA SER A 67 6.95 17.76 -0.33
C SER A 67 6.95 16.51 -1.21
N VAL A 68 7.84 15.57 -0.87
CA VAL A 68 7.95 14.27 -1.54
C VAL A 68 7.29 13.23 -0.65
N THR A 69 6.27 12.56 -1.18
CA THR A 69 5.46 11.58 -0.46
C THR A 69 5.43 10.27 -1.23
N ASP A 70 5.06 9.18 -0.56
CA ASP A 70 4.83 7.90 -1.20
C ASP A 70 3.55 7.94 -2.05
N LYS A 71 3.60 7.33 -3.23
CA LYS A 71 2.47 7.28 -4.16
C LYS A 71 1.22 6.64 -3.53
N PHE A 72 1.39 5.60 -2.72
CA PHE A 72 0.26 4.93 -2.06
C PHE A 72 -0.36 5.82 -0.98
N THR A 73 0.46 6.46 -0.15
CA THR A 73 -0.01 7.41 0.87
C THR A 73 -0.78 8.56 0.22
N PHE A 74 -0.25 9.11 -0.87
CA PHE A 74 -0.92 10.15 -1.65
C PHE A 74 -2.29 9.68 -2.18
N GLN A 75 -2.34 8.46 -2.75
CA GLN A 75 -3.60 7.89 -3.24
C GLN A 75 -4.61 7.67 -2.12
N GLN A 76 -4.17 7.16 -0.95
CA GLN A 76 -5.04 6.96 0.21
C GLN A 76 -5.62 8.27 0.73
N VAL A 77 -4.80 9.34 0.80
CA VAL A 77 -5.29 10.67 1.22
C VAL A 77 -6.35 11.19 0.25
N ASN A 78 -6.09 11.11 -1.05
CA ASN A 78 -7.07 11.53 -2.05
C ASN A 78 -8.33 10.64 -2.06
N GLN A 79 -8.19 9.35 -1.79
CA GLN A 79 -9.34 8.44 -1.68
C GLN A 79 -10.22 8.80 -0.48
N LYS A 80 -9.62 9.00 0.70
CA LYS A 80 -10.35 9.47 1.89
C LYS A 80 -11.06 10.80 1.64
N LEU A 81 -10.41 11.71 0.91
CA LEU A 81 -11.02 12.99 0.57
C LEU A 81 -12.25 12.84 -0.35
N ARG A 82 -12.27 11.84 -1.24
CA ARG A 82 -13.46 11.55 -2.09
C ARG A 82 -14.67 11.08 -1.29
N GLU A 83 -14.46 10.52 -0.10
CA GLU A 83 -15.50 10.09 0.84
C GLU A 83 -15.97 11.24 1.73
N CYS A 84 -15.32 12.41 1.62
CA CYS A 84 -15.64 13.60 2.36
C CYS A 84 -16.37 14.63 1.48
N VAL A 85 -16.99 15.59 2.14
CA VAL A 85 -17.63 16.77 1.53
C VAL A 85 -17.15 18.03 2.24
N LYS A 86 -16.99 19.11 1.48
CA LYS A 86 -16.63 20.43 2.02
C LYS A 86 -17.89 21.28 2.18
N ILE A 87 -18.12 21.79 3.36
CA ILE A 87 -19.28 22.59 3.68
C ILE A 87 -19.10 23.98 3.06
N LYS A 88 -20.05 24.39 2.23
CA LYS A 88 -20.06 25.74 1.60
C LYS A 88 -20.81 26.75 2.45
N LYS A 89 -21.98 26.35 2.95
CA LYS A 89 -22.77 27.16 3.89
C LYS A 89 -23.22 26.26 5.01
N ALA A 90 -23.01 26.69 6.24
CA ALA A 90 -23.31 25.91 7.42
C ALA A 90 -24.81 25.77 7.71
N GLY A 91 -25.63 26.77 7.34
CA GLY A 91 -27.02 26.86 7.77
C GLY A 91 -27.12 26.78 9.29
N ASP A 92 -28.10 26.06 9.80
CA ASP A 92 -28.24 25.76 11.25
C ASP A 92 -27.51 24.51 11.70
N SER A 93 -26.54 24.00 10.90
CA SER A 93 -25.77 22.80 11.22
C SER A 93 -24.69 23.05 12.28
N LYS A 94 -24.21 22.00 12.94
CA LYS A 94 -23.08 22.04 13.89
C LYS A 94 -21.73 22.26 13.21
N PHE A 95 -21.71 22.34 11.89
CA PHE A 95 -20.47 22.42 11.13
C PHE A 95 -20.10 23.87 10.82
N GLU A 96 -18.80 24.14 10.75
CA GLU A 96 -18.27 25.43 10.33
C GLU A 96 -18.13 25.49 8.82
N GLU A 97 -18.27 26.66 8.23
CA GLU A 97 -18.05 26.88 6.79
C GLU A 97 -16.60 26.56 6.41
N GLY A 98 -16.44 25.86 5.29
CA GLY A 98 -15.13 25.42 4.79
C GLY A 98 -14.60 24.14 5.43
N ARG A 99 -15.27 23.56 6.45
CA ARG A 99 -14.85 22.31 7.08
C ARG A 99 -15.12 21.11 6.17
N ILE A 100 -14.21 20.14 6.22
CA ILE A 100 -14.31 18.86 5.52
C ILE A 100 -14.86 17.84 6.48
N VAL A 101 -15.96 17.18 6.13
CA VAL A 101 -16.64 16.15 6.92
C VAL A 101 -16.89 14.92 6.05
N THR A 102 -17.05 13.76 6.67
CA THR A 102 -17.44 12.54 5.94
C THR A 102 -18.87 12.67 5.42
N LYS A 103 -19.16 12.03 4.29
CA LYS A 103 -20.51 12.04 3.69
C LYS A 103 -21.55 11.50 4.67
N GLU A 104 -21.19 10.45 5.42
CA GLU A 104 -22.06 9.84 6.43
C GLU A 104 -22.47 10.87 7.50
N ALA A 105 -21.50 11.54 8.12
CA ALA A 105 -21.76 12.54 9.14
C ALA A 105 -22.56 13.74 8.60
N PHE A 106 -22.37 14.09 7.32
CA PHE A 106 -23.15 15.14 6.67
C PHE A 106 -24.60 14.70 6.44
N GLU A 107 -24.83 13.49 5.97
CA GLU A 107 -26.17 12.93 5.73
C GLU A 107 -26.96 12.76 7.03
N GLU A 108 -26.30 12.30 8.11
CA GLU A 108 -26.91 12.20 9.45
C GLU A 108 -27.37 13.56 9.98
N GLU A 109 -26.50 14.57 9.88
CA GLU A 109 -26.82 15.93 10.35
C GLU A 109 -27.91 16.57 9.48
N ARG A 110 -27.87 16.33 8.17
CA ARG A 110 -28.89 16.79 7.22
C ARG A 110 -30.26 16.19 7.56
N ALA A 111 -30.34 14.88 7.79
CA ALA A 111 -31.57 14.18 8.16
C ALA A 111 -32.15 14.72 9.48
N ARG A 112 -31.26 15.07 10.45
CA ARG A 112 -31.66 15.68 11.70
C ARG A 112 -32.27 17.06 11.49
N LEU A 113 -31.64 17.92 10.68
CA LEU A 113 -32.13 19.27 10.41
C LEU A 113 -33.42 19.26 9.57
N GLU A 114 -33.57 18.30 8.65
CA GLU A 114 -34.82 18.08 7.92
C GLU A 114 -35.97 17.73 8.87
N ALA A 115 -35.72 16.94 9.92
CA ALA A 115 -36.71 16.58 10.93
C ALA A 115 -37.07 17.76 11.86
N GLU A 116 -36.16 18.73 12.03
CA GLU A 116 -36.35 19.94 12.83
C GLU A 116 -36.83 21.14 12.03
N ASP A 117 -37.07 20.99 10.72
CA ASP A 117 -37.53 22.04 9.76
C ASP A 117 -36.62 23.28 9.75
N LYS A 118 -35.28 23.08 9.80
CA LYS A 118 -34.23 24.09 9.84
C LYS A 118 -33.52 24.26 8.48
N GLU A 119 -32.71 25.32 8.34
CA GLU A 119 -31.92 25.57 7.14
C GLU A 119 -30.88 24.46 6.92
N LEU A 120 -30.92 23.87 5.72
CA LEU A 120 -30.02 22.75 5.35
C LEU A 120 -28.64 23.28 4.94
N PRO A 121 -27.56 22.58 5.34
CA PRO A 121 -26.22 22.90 4.91
C PRO A 121 -26.02 22.59 3.43
N THR A 122 -25.27 23.43 2.72
CA THR A 122 -24.86 23.17 1.34
C THR A 122 -23.40 22.72 1.30
N PHE A 123 -23.10 21.80 0.41
CA PHE A 123 -21.75 21.23 0.27
C PHE A 123 -21.18 21.38 -1.14
N THR A 124 -19.87 21.31 -1.24
CA THR A 124 -19.11 21.24 -2.50
C THR A 124 -18.20 20.03 -2.45
N LYS A 125 -17.83 19.48 -3.60
CA LYS A 125 -16.81 18.43 -3.65
C LYS A 125 -15.46 19.03 -3.27
N PRO A 126 -14.70 18.41 -2.35
CA PRO A 126 -13.36 18.88 -2.01
C PRO A 126 -12.41 18.69 -3.19
N GLU A 127 -11.45 19.60 -3.34
CA GLU A 127 -10.43 19.54 -4.39
C GLU A 127 -9.32 18.54 -4.00
N PRO A 128 -9.04 17.52 -4.84
CA PRO A 128 -7.95 16.57 -4.57
C PRO A 128 -6.59 17.25 -4.78
N ALA A 129 -5.58 16.76 -4.06
CA ALA A 129 -4.21 17.16 -4.31
C ALA A 129 -3.72 16.64 -5.67
N THR A 130 -2.83 17.42 -6.32
CA THR A 130 -2.13 17.01 -7.54
C THR A 130 -0.66 16.77 -7.29
N CYS A 131 -0.05 15.84 -8.02
CA CYS A 131 1.35 15.48 -7.87
C CYS A 131 2.00 15.16 -9.20
N SER A 132 3.33 15.26 -9.25
CA SER A 132 4.18 14.74 -10.32
C SER A 132 5.01 13.56 -9.82
N THR A 133 5.11 12.52 -10.64
CA THR A 133 5.96 11.35 -10.31
C THR A 133 7.43 11.74 -10.38
N GLN A 134 8.20 11.34 -9.35
CA GLN A 134 9.65 11.54 -9.34
C GLN A 134 10.37 10.23 -9.66
N LEU A 135 11.38 10.33 -10.53
CA LEU A 135 12.34 9.25 -10.75
C LEU A 135 13.51 9.46 -9.80
N LEU A 136 13.71 8.53 -8.88
CA LEU A 136 14.84 8.52 -7.95
C LEU A 136 15.88 7.50 -8.40
N GLY A 137 17.17 7.81 -8.23
CA GLY A 137 18.22 6.82 -8.36
C GLY A 137 18.09 5.72 -7.29
N ILE A 138 18.61 4.51 -7.57
CA ILE A 138 18.49 3.31 -6.70
C ILE A 138 18.90 3.62 -5.26
N THR A 139 20.04 4.24 -5.04
CA THR A 139 20.55 4.59 -3.71
C THR A 139 19.59 5.53 -2.97
N LYS A 140 19.13 6.58 -3.64
CA LYS A 140 18.22 7.55 -3.05
C LYS A 140 16.85 6.95 -2.72
N ALA A 141 16.34 6.09 -3.60
CA ALA A 141 15.11 5.36 -3.37
C ALA A 141 15.20 4.43 -2.13
N ALA A 142 16.34 3.77 -1.93
CA ALA A 142 16.58 2.91 -0.78
C ALA A 142 16.72 3.69 0.54
N VAL A 143 17.43 4.82 0.53
CA VAL A 143 17.62 5.67 1.73
C VAL A 143 16.34 6.41 2.12
N GLN A 144 15.50 6.79 1.16
CA GLN A 144 14.22 7.45 1.40
C GLN A 144 13.05 6.47 1.60
N SER A 145 13.32 5.23 1.99
CA SER A 145 12.26 4.26 2.35
C SER A 145 11.49 4.70 3.60
N GLU A 146 10.29 4.14 3.80
CA GLU A 146 9.45 4.46 4.96
C GLU A 146 10.07 3.98 6.27
N SER A 147 10.67 2.77 6.26
CA SER A 147 11.40 2.22 7.38
C SER A 147 12.79 2.86 7.48
N PHE A 148 13.03 3.66 8.51
CA PHE A 148 14.33 4.26 8.75
C PHE A 148 15.37 3.22 9.21
N ILE A 149 14.96 2.14 9.87
CA ILE A 149 15.83 1.03 10.26
C ILE A 149 16.38 0.34 9.01
N SER A 150 15.50 0.01 8.07
CA SER A 150 15.88 -0.59 6.79
C SER A 150 16.80 0.33 5.97
N ALA A 151 16.51 1.62 5.92
CA ALA A 151 17.32 2.62 5.24
C ALA A 151 18.72 2.75 5.87
N ALA A 152 18.80 2.88 7.19
CA ALA A 152 20.05 3.02 7.94
C ALA A 152 20.97 1.80 7.79
N SER A 153 20.39 0.61 7.61
CA SER A 153 21.19 -0.60 7.40
C SER A 153 21.82 -0.70 6.00
N PHE A 154 21.40 0.14 5.07
CA PHE A 154 21.91 0.13 3.69
C PHE A 154 23.11 1.07 3.52
N GLN A 155 22.92 2.36 3.69
CA GLN A 155 23.95 3.40 3.57
C GLN A 155 23.60 4.62 4.43
N GLU A 156 24.60 5.48 4.69
CA GLU A 156 24.44 6.75 5.42
C GLU A 156 23.77 6.59 6.80
N THR A 157 24.15 5.55 7.54
CA THR A 157 23.51 5.15 8.82
C THR A 157 23.32 6.31 9.78
N THR A 158 24.38 7.08 10.06
CA THR A 158 24.35 8.21 11.01
C THR A 158 23.39 9.31 10.55
N LYS A 159 23.41 9.66 9.27
CA LYS A 159 22.54 10.69 8.69
C LYS A 159 21.07 10.29 8.77
N VAL A 160 20.75 9.07 8.35
CA VAL A 160 19.38 8.55 8.36
C VAL A 160 18.83 8.49 9.78
N LEU A 161 19.61 7.98 10.74
CA LEU A 161 19.19 7.91 12.14
C LEU A 161 19.02 9.31 12.76
N THR A 162 19.91 10.27 12.43
CA THR A 162 19.79 11.64 12.91
C THR A 162 18.53 12.31 12.35
N GLU A 163 18.27 12.20 11.07
CA GLU A 163 17.06 12.75 10.43
C GLU A 163 15.79 12.11 11.00
N ALA A 164 15.80 10.79 11.23
CA ALA A 164 14.67 10.09 11.83
C ALA A 164 14.40 10.53 13.26
N ALA A 165 15.46 10.71 14.06
CA ALA A 165 15.36 11.19 15.43
C ALA A 165 14.84 12.63 15.52
N LEU A 166 15.36 13.53 14.66
CA LEU A 166 14.88 14.92 14.59
C LEU A 166 13.42 15.03 14.14
N ALA A 167 13.00 14.17 13.22
CA ALA A 167 11.63 14.14 12.72
C ALA A 167 10.68 13.34 13.63
N GLY A 168 11.15 12.67 14.67
CA GLY A 168 10.35 11.82 15.54
C GLY A 168 9.66 10.67 14.79
N LYS A 169 10.34 10.10 13.78
CA LYS A 169 9.75 9.03 12.95
C LYS A 169 9.52 7.76 13.77
N VAL A 170 8.40 7.11 13.48
CA VAL A 170 8.04 5.79 14.03
C VAL A 170 8.17 4.75 12.93
N ASP A 171 8.86 3.64 13.20
CA ASP A 171 8.96 2.49 12.32
C ASP A 171 7.97 1.42 12.80
N TYR A 172 7.02 1.06 11.95
CA TYR A 172 5.97 0.10 12.30
C TYR A 172 6.39 -1.37 12.10
N LEU A 173 7.64 -1.63 11.71
CA LEU A 173 8.21 -2.96 11.54
C LEU A 173 7.40 -3.88 10.60
N VAL A 174 6.86 -3.32 9.54
CA VAL A 174 6.03 -4.04 8.56
C VAL A 174 6.85 -4.94 7.65
N GLY A 175 8.07 -4.54 7.31
CA GLY A 175 8.94 -5.27 6.39
C GLY A 175 9.71 -6.42 7.05
N LEU A 176 10.42 -7.17 6.22
CA LEU A 176 11.23 -8.30 6.71
C LEU A 176 12.55 -7.83 7.34
N LYS A 177 13.21 -6.85 6.71
CA LYS A 177 14.56 -6.43 7.05
C LYS A 177 14.66 -5.82 8.44
N GLU A 178 13.76 -4.93 8.80
CA GLU A 178 13.69 -4.30 10.10
C GLU A 178 13.44 -5.30 11.23
N ASN A 179 12.58 -6.29 11.01
CA ASN A 179 12.32 -7.36 11.99
C ASN A 179 13.55 -8.25 12.18
N VAL A 180 14.24 -8.59 11.09
CA VAL A 180 15.49 -9.38 11.16
C VAL A 180 16.57 -8.63 11.94
N ILE A 181 16.74 -7.31 11.70
CA ILE A 181 17.74 -6.49 12.39
C ILE A 181 17.48 -6.45 13.90
N LEU A 182 16.21 -6.35 14.30
CA LEU A 182 15.81 -6.29 15.70
C LEU A 182 15.71 -7.67 16.37
N GLY A 183 15.84 -8.77 15.62
CA GLY A 183 15.69 -10.14 16.13
C GLY A 183 14.24 -10.54 16.38
N HIS A 184 13.28 -9.84 15.79
CA HIS A 184 11.86 -10.22 15.84
C HIS A 184 11.51 -11.28 14.80
N LEU A 185 10.43 -12.03 15.04
CA LEU A 185 9.86 -12.92 14.03
C LEU A 185 9.40 -12.08 12.83
N VAL A 186 9.77 -12.54 11.63
CA VAL A 186 9.32 -11.88 10.39
C VAL A 186 7.80 -12.04 10.24
N PRO A 187 7.09 -11.02 9.76
CA PRO A 187 5.63 -11.06 9.60
C PRO A 187 5.25 -11.88 8.36
N ALA A 188 5.68 -13.15 8.31
CA ALA A 188 5.41 -14.09 7.23
C ALA A 188 5.42 -15.53 7.77
N GLY A 189 4.62 -16.40 7.18
CA GLY A 189 4.50 -17.79 7.61
C GLY A 189 4.01 -17.90 9.07
N THR A 190 4.78 -18.60 9.93
CA THR A 190 4.44 -18.79 11.35
C THR A 190 4.48 -17.49 12.19
N GLY A 191 5.15 -16.44 11.71
CA GLY A 191 5.20 -15.13 12.35
C GLY A 191 4.09 -14.17 11.92
N PHE A 192 3.21 -14.58 11.01
CA PHE A 192 2.11 -13.76 10.54
C PHE A 192 1.00 -13.72 11.59
N LYS A 193 0.64 -12.53 12.06
CA LYS A 193 -0.28 -12.35 13.19
C LYS A 193 -1.65 -12.99 12.96
N GLU A 194 -2.19 -12.88 11.76
CA GLU A 194 -3.49 -13.47 11.42
C GLU A 194 -3.48 -14.99 11.55
N HIS A 195 -2.33 -15.64 11.27
CA HIS A 195 -2.19 -17.09 11.46
C HIS A 195 -1.99 -17.47 12.93
N GLN A 196 -1.42 -16.60 13.76
CA GLN A 196 -1.25 -16.83 15.19
C GLN A 196 -2.58 -16.66 15.95
N GLU A 197 -3.44 -15.75 15.48
CA GLU A 197 -4.75 -15.47 16.08
C GLU A 197 -5.89 -16.34 15.50
N ALA A 198 -5.61 -17.10 14.42
CA ALA A 198 -6.60 -17.94 13.78
C ALA A 198 -6.97 -19.16 14.65
N GLU A 199 -8.22 -19.23 15.05
CA GLU A 199 -8.79 -20.41 15.69
C GLU A 199 -9.16 -21.46 14.64
N LEU A 200 -8.54 -22.65 14.72
CA LEU A 200 -8.89 -23.79 13.89
C LEU A 200 -10.17 -24.43 14.43
N LYS A 201 -11.30 -24.20 13.77
CA LYS A 201 -12.53 -24.96 14.00
C LYS A 201 -12.50 -26.21 13.13
N VAL A 202 -12.25 -27.36 13.72
CA VAL A 202 -12.40 -28.64 13.04
C VAL A 202 -13.89 -28.89 12.88
N ALA A 203 -14.41 -28.82 11.65
CA ALA A 203 -15.74 -29.29 11.35
C ALA A 203 -15.72 -30.83 11.51
N THR A 204 -16.20 -31.32 12.64
CA THR A 204 -16.51 -32.74 12.77
C THR A 204 -17.64 -33.05 11.79
N LEU A 205 -17.31 -33.76 10.71
CA LEU A 205 -18.31 -34.38 9.88
C LEU A 205 -19.09 -35.33 10.82
N ASN A 206 -20.29 -34.96 11.19
CA ASN A 206 -21.22 -35.89 11.76
C ASN A 206 -21.51 -36.93 10.66
N LEU A 207 -20.75 -38.03 10.68
CA LEU A 207 -21.13 -39.24 9.96
C LEU A 207 -22.42 -39.71 10.64
N ASP A 208 -23.54 -39.35 10.03
CA ASP A 208 -24.84 -39.83 10.43
C ASP A 208 -24.79 -41.35 10.53
N GLU A 209 -25.35 -41.87 11.59
CA GLU A 209 -25.44 -43.30 11.96
C GLU A 209 -26.13 -44.19 10.90
N SER A 210 -26.28 -43.73 9.66
CA SER A 210 -26.95 -44.50 8.60
C SER A 210 -26.10 -45.61 7.97
N ASP A 211 -24.76 -45.66 8.24
CA ASP A 211 -23.90 -46.72 7.71
C ASP A 211 -23.57 -47.85 8.68
N ALA A 212 -24.24 -47.88 9.84
CA ALA A 212 -24.06 -48.97 10.80
C ALA A 212 -24.68 -50.34 10.35
N SER A 213 -25.34 -50.36 9.17
CA SER A 213 -25.97 -51.59 8.64
C SER A 213 -25.09 -52.46 7.73
N LEU A 214 -23.91 -51.96 7.34
CA LEU A 214 -23.01 -52.67 6.40
C LEU A 214 -21.86 -53.46 7.05
N SER A 215 -21.69 -53.45 8.38
CA SER A 215 -20.62 -54.12 9.08
C SER A 215 -20.95 -55.54 9.62
N LYS A 216 -22.08 -56.12 9.22
CA LYS A 216 -22.46 -57.51 9.63
C LYS A 216 -22.33 -58.58 8.54
N ALA A 217 -21.41 -58.42 7.61
CA ALA A 217 -20.99 -59.51 6.72
C ALA A 217 -19.62 -60.04 7.19
N GLY A 218 -19.65 -61.07 8.02
CA GLY A 218 -18.45 -61.76 8.51
C GLY A 218 -17.67 -62.43 7.38
N PRO A 219 -16.37 -62.72 7.60
CA PRO A 219 -15.52 -63.29 6.59
C PRO A 219 -15.91 -64.72 6.30
N LYS A 220 -16.32 -65.02 5.06
CA LYS A 220 -16.41 -66.39 4.57
C LYS A 220 -14.97 -66.86 4.26
N GLU A 221 -14.56 -67.89 5.02
CA GLU A 221 -13.45 -68.74 4.73
C GLU A 221 -13.43 -69.17 3.27
N ALA A 222 -12.39 -68.82 2.53
CA ALA A 222 -12.10 -69.44 1.25
C ALA A 222 -11.17 -70.66 1.55
N ALA A 223 -11.74 -71.84 1.55
CA ALA A 223 -11.06 -73.08 1.60
C ALA A 223 -10.15 -73.27 0.39
N LEU A 224 -8.93 -73.62 0.64
CA LEU A 224 -7.97 -74.20 -0.28
C LEU A 224 -8.51 -75.51 -0.85
N SER A 225 -8.49 -75.71 -2.17
CA SER A 225 -8.33 -77.01 -2.78
C SER A 225 -7.68 -76.90 -4.15
N ASN A 226 -6.48 -77.48 -4.25
CA ASN A 226 -5.71 -77.98 -5.41
C ASN A 226 -5.25 -76.99 -6.44
#